data_c905221fcfb92ae5089f9645d9045739
#
_entry.id   c905221fcfb92ae5089f9645d9045739
#
_cell.length_a   1.000
_cell.length_b   1.000
_cell.length_c   1.000
_cell.angle_alpha   90.00
_cell.angle_beta   90.00
_cell.angle_gamma   90.00
#
_symmetry.space_group_name_H-M   'P 1'
#
loop_
_entity.id
_entity.type
_entity.pdbx_description
1 polymer ?
#
loop_
_entity_poly.entity_id
_entity_poly.type
_entity_poly.pdbx_seq_one_letter_code
_entity_poly.pdbx_strand_id
1 'polypeptide(L)'
;MTLKDAVNETMREWSNRVADTHYILGSVMGPHPFPMIVRDFQSVISQEAKEQILKAEGKLPAAVVACVGGGSNAMGAFYNFIEDKDVELIGCEAAGKGVDTALTAATIATGSLGIFHGMKSYFCQDEDGQIAPVYSISAGLEYPGIGPEQA
;
A
#
# COMPACT_ATOMS: atom_id res chain seq x y z
N MET A 1 10.73 -9.16 -15.13
CA MET A 1 9.59 -9.55 -14.27
C MET A 1 9.51 -8.57 -13.12
N THR A 2 8.34 -8.10 -12.81
CA THR A 2 8.06 -7.10 -11.76
C THR A 2 7.43 -7.77 -10.54
N LEU A 3 7.27 -7.02 -9.43
CA LEU A 3 6.52 -7.48 -8.27
C LEU A 3 5.09 -7.89 -8.65
N LYS A 4 4.43 -7.14 -9.54
CA LYS A 4 3.10 -7.47 -10.07
C LYS A 4 3.07 -8.86 -10.71
N ASP A 5 4.08 -9.21 -11.51
CA ASP A 5 4.14 -10.52 -12.18
C ASP A 5 4.26 -11.66 -11.17
N ALA A 6 5.06 -11.49 -10.12
CA ALA A 6 5.18 -12.45 -9.04
C ALA A 6 3.86 -12.63 -8.27
N VAL A 7 3.16 -11.53 -7.96
CA VAL A 7 1.84 -11.57 -7.32
C VAL A 7 0.81 -12.25 -8.21
N ASN A 8 0.77 -11.93 -9.51
CA ASN A 8 -0.12 -12.57 -10.48
C ASN A 8 0.04 -14.10 -10.48
N GLU A 9 1.28 -14.58 -10.52
CA GLU A 9 1.57 -16.00 -10.54
C GLU A 9 1.19 -16.69 -9.24
N THR A 10 1.53 -16.06 -8.12
CA THR A 10 1.18 -16.57 -6.78
C THR A 10 -0.33 -16.66 -6.58
N MET A 11 -1.09 -15.63 -6.98
CA MET A 11 -2.55 -15.64 -6.87
C MET A 11 -3.20 -16.67 -7.77
N ARG A 12 -2.64 -16.88 -8.98
CA ARG A 12 -3.11 -17.91 -9.90
C ARG A 12 -2.91 -19.30 -9.32
N GLU A 13 -1.72 -19.58 -8.80
CA GLU A 13 -1.41 -20.87 -8.17
C GLU A 13 -2.26 -21.09 -6.90
N TRP A 14 -2.39 -20.07 -6.05
CA TRP A 14 -3.23 -20.15 -4.87
C TRP A 14 -4.70 -20.41 -5.20
N SER A 15 -5.25 -19.75 -6.23
CA SER A 15 -6.64 -19.97 -6.65
C SER A 15 -6.89 -21.40 -7.13
N ASN A 16 -5.89 -22.04 -7.76
CA ASN A 16 -5.96 -23.43 -8.19
C ASN A 16 -5.85 -24.41 -7.01
N ARG A 17 -5.25 -24.00 -5.92
CA ARG A 17 -4.90 -24.87 -4.79
C ARG A 17 -5.41 -24.34 -3.44
N VAL A 18 -6.50 -23.61 -3.45
CA VAL A 18 -7.04 -22.98 -2.23
C VAL A 18 -7.36 -23.97 -1.10
N ALA A 19 -7.61 -25.25 -1.44
CA ALA A 19 -7.93 -26.29 -0.47
C ALA A 19 -6.71 -26.76 0.36
N ASP A 20 -5.50 -26.62 -0.17
CA ASP A 20 -4.27 -27.14 0.45
C ASP A 20 -3.14 -26.10 0.55
N THR A 21 -3.39 -24.88 0.12
CA THR A 21 -2.39 -23.83 0.03
C THR A 21 -2.88 -22.55 0.69
N HIS A 22 -2.07 -21.98 1.58
CA HIS A 22 -2.30 -20.67 2.17
C HIS A 22 -1.36 -19.64 1.57
N TYR A 23 -1.92 -18.52 1.08
CA TYR A 23 -1.12 -17.41 0.58
C TYR A 23 -0.76 -16.47 1.73
N ILE A 24 0.53 -16.37 2.03
CA ILE A 24 1.05 -15.40 3.01
C ILE A 24 1.27 -14.08 2.28
N LEU A 25 0.22 -13.29 2.11
CA LEU A 25 0.27 -11.98 1.48
C LEU A 25 0.88 -10.95 2.42
N GLY A 26 1.97 -10.31 1.99
CA GLY A 26 2.78 -9.42 2.82
C GLY A 26 2.45 -7.93 2.73
N SER A 27 1.33 -7.55 2.10
CA SER A 27 0.89 -6.15 2.00
C SER A 27 -0.59 -5.98 2.33
N VAL A 28 -1.04 -4.74 2.54
CA VAL A 28 -2.45 -4.39 2.82
C VAL A 28 -3.31 -4.40 1.57
N MET A 29 -3.02 -5.30 0.64
CA MET A 29 -3.67 -5.47 -0.66
C MET A 29 -4.33 -6.83 -0.78
N GLY A 30 -5.07 -7.07 -1.86
CA GLY A 30 -5.74 -8.33 -2.13
C GLY A 30 -7.14 -8.41 -1.54
N PRO A 31 -7.80 -9.58 -1.66
CA PRO A 31 -9.16 -9.76 -1.17
C PRO A 31 -9.23 -9.72 0.36
N HIS A 32 -10.42 -9.39 0.87
CA HIS A 32 -10.66 -9.54 2.32
C HIS A 32 -10.44 -11.01 2.75
N PRO A 33 -9.77 -11.30 3.89
CA PRO A 33 -9.39 -10.35 4.95
C PRO A 33 -7.91 -9.88 4.92
N PHE A 34 -7.16 -10.11 3.85
CA PHE A 34 -5.72 -9.81 3.83
C PHE A 34 -5.37 -8.36 4.18
N PRO A 35 -6.04 -7.32 3.65
CA PRO A 35 -5.76 -5.95 4.04
C PRO A 35 -5.87 -5.72 5.54
N MET A 36 -6.94 -6.22 6.16
CA MET A 36 -7.18 -6.11 7.59
C MET A 36 -6.11 -6.86 8.42
N ILE A 37 -5.77 -8.09 8.04
CA ILE A 37 -4.76 -8.90 8.73
C ILE A 37 -3.41 -8.17 8.74
N VAL A 38 -2.98 -7.69 7.57
CA VAL A 38 -1.68 -7.03 7.44
C VAL A 38 -1.69 -5.68 8.16
N ARG A 39 -2.77 -4.90 8.07
CA ARG A 39 -2.93 -3.67 8.86
C ARG A 39 -2.76 -3.94 10.35
N ASP A 40 -3.48 -4.91 10.88
CA ASP A 40 -3.50 -5.19 12.31
C ASP A 40 -2.11 -5.60 12.82
N PHE A 41 -1.40 -6.45 12.08
CA PHE A 41 -0.03 -6.81 12.43
C PHE A 41 0.97 -5.65 12.26
N GLN A 42 0.83 -4.84 11.22
CA GLN A 42 1.70 -3.69 10.98
C GLN A 42 1.42 -2.52 11.92
N SER A 43 0.24 -2.44 12.52
CA SER A 43 -0.15 -1.34 13.41
C SER A 43 0.74 -1.23 14.66
N VAL A 44 1.46 -2.28 15.03
CA VAL A 44 2.48 -2.24 16.10
C VAL A 44 3.50 -1.13 15.86
N ILE A 45 3.82 -0.82 14.60
CA ILE A 45 4.77 0.24 14.21
C ILE A 45 4.32 1.59 14.76
N SER A 46 3.08 2.00 14.45
CA SER A 46 2.55 3.28 14.94
C SER A 46 2.22 3.27 16.42
N GLN A 47 1.83 2.13 16.98
CA GLN A 47 1.63 2.00 18.42
C GLN A 47 2.92 2.30 19.17
N GLU A 48 4.00 1.62 18.85
CA GLU A 48 5.29 1.81 19.51
C GLU A 48 5.87 3.20 19.22
N ALA A 49 5.76 3.70 17.98
CA ALA A 49 6.21 5.03 17.62
C ALA A 49 5.50 6.12 18.45
N LYS A 50 4.19 5.99 18.62
CA LYS A 50 3.38 6.92 19.44
C LYS A 50 3.81 6.92 20.90
N GLU A 51 4.01 5.75 21.50
CA GLU A 51 4.51 5.62 22.87
C GLU A 51 5.91 6.21 23.03
N GLN A 52 6.80 5.90 22.10
CA GLN A 52 8.19 6.36 22.12
C GLN A 52 8.30 7.88 21.98
N ILE A 53 7.57 8.50 21.06
CA ILE A 53 7.61 9.95 20.86
C ILE A 53 7.01 10.70 22.06
N LEU A 54 5.92 10.21 22.62
CA LEU A 54 5.33 10.78 23.85
C LEU A 54 6.30 10.71 25.03
N LYS A 55 7.04 9.60 25.16
CA LYS A 55 8.05 9.46 26.21
C LYS A 55 9.25 10.39 25.99
N ALA A 56 9.67 10.58 24.75
CA ALA A 56 10.84 11.40 24.41
C ALA A 56 10.56 12.90 24.46
N GLU A 57 9.40 13.33 23.90
CA GLU A 57 9.10 14.73 23.64
C GLU A 57 7.92 15.27 24.49
N GLY A 58 7.20 14.40 25.19
CA GLY A 58 6.02 14.80 25.99
C GLY A 58 4.80 15.21 25.16
N LYS A 59 4.85 15.05 23.84
CA LYS A 59 3.77 15.43 22.91
C LYS A 59 3.80 14.56 21.65
N LEU A 60 2.69 14.54 20.92
CA LEU A 60 2.60 13.90 19.62
C LEU A 60 3.40 14.67 18.55
N PRO A 61 3.82 14.01 17.46
CA PRO A 61 4.49 14.68 16.35
C PRO A 61 3.53 15.60 15.60
N ALA A 62 4.05 16.61 14.91
CA ALA A 62 3.24 17.45 14.03
C ALA A 62 2.78 16.68 12.78
N ALA A 63 3.62 15.75 12.30
CA ALA A 63 3.30 14.91 11.14
C ALA A 63 3.95 13.54 11.24
N VAL A 64 3.32 12.54 10.60
CA VAL A 64 3.89 11.22 10.31
C VAL A 64 4.02 11.08 8.80
N VAL A 65 5.22 10.80 8.31
CA VAL A 65 5.53 10.71 6.88
C VAL A 65 5.94 9.28 6.55
N ALA A 66 5.33 8.68 5.54
CA ALA A 66 5.64 7.31 5.13
C ALA A 66 5.59 7.13 3.62
N CYS A 67 6.48 6.27 3.09
CA CYS A 67 6.45 5.85 1.70
C CYS A 67 5.23 4.95 1.44
N VAL A 68 4.59 5.15 0.30
CA VAL A 68 3.41 4.39 -0.14
C VAL A 68 3.73 3.65 -1.44
N GLY A 69 3.69 2.32 -1.35
CA GLY A 69 3.65 1.41 -2.49
C GLY A 69 2.33 0.65 -2.44
N GLY A 70 2.34 -0.65 -2.12
CA GLY A 70 1.10 -1.40 -1.81
C GLY A 70 0.40 -0.94 -0.53
N GLY A 71 1.15 -0.28 0.37
CA GLY A 71 0.60 0.47 1.50
C GLY A 71 0.86 -0.10 2.89
N SER A 72 1.51 -1.27 3.04
CA SER A 72 1.67 -1.86 4.38
C SER A 72 2.52 -1.01 5.31
N ASN A 73 3.60 -0.42 4.80
CA ASN A 73 4.46 0.49 5.55
C ASN A 73 3.68 1.74 6.03
N ALA A 74 2.96 2.37 5.12
CA ALA A 74 2.19 3.58 5.44
C ALA A 74 1.04 3.28 6.40
N MET A 75 0.29 2.20 6.19
CA MET A 75 -0.78 1.78 7.09
C MET A 75 -0.23 1.47 8.49
N GLY A 76 0.90 0.76 8.58
CA GLY A 76 1.59 0.51 9.85
C GLY A 76 2.00 1.80 10.57
N ALA A 77 2.52 2.77 9.82
CA ALA A 77 2.96 4.05 10.38
C ALA A 77 1.79 4.96 10.81
N PHE A 78 0.66 4.92 10.09
CA PHE A 78 -0.45 5.85 10.27
C PHE A 78 -1.53 5.37 11.23
N TYR A 79 -1.79 4.06 11.31
CA TYR A 79 -3.01 3.50 11.87
C TYR A 79 -3.37 4.04 13.27
N ASN A 80 -2.42 4.07 14.19
CA ASN A 80 -2.68 4.56 15.56
C ASN A 80 -2.65 6.10 15.68
N PHE A 81 -2.41 6.83 14.58
CA PHE A 81 -2.49 8.29 14.53
C PHE A 81 -3.73 8.82 13.80
N ILE A 82 -4.57 7.95 13.19
CA ILE A 82 -5.73 8.36 12.39
C ILE A 82 -6.71 9.22 13.20
N GLU A 83 -6.90 8.91 14.48
CA GLU A 83 -7.81 9.65 15.36
C GLU A 83 -7.18 10.92 15.98
N ASP A 84 -5.87 11.10 15.84
CA ASP A 84 -5.16 12.29 16.36
C ASP A 84 -5.26 13.44 15.35
N LYS A 85 -6.29 14.26 15.45
CA LYS A 85 -6.62 15.30 14.46
C LYS A 85 -5.56 16.39 14.28
N ASP A 86 -4.67 16.55 15.25
CA ASP A 86 -3.57 17.50 15.21
C ASP A 86 -2.27 16.91 14.60
N VAL A 87 -2.30 15.63 14.20
CA VAL A 87 -1.18 14.96 13.53
C VAL A 87 -1.47 14.83 12.04
N GLU A 88 -0.64 15.45 11.22
CA GLU A 88 -0.74 15.33 9.76
C GLU A 88 -0.18 13.98 9.29
N LEU A 89 -0.92 13.26 8.43
CA LEU A 89 -0.47 12.00 7.84
C LEU A 89 -0.09 12.22 6.37
N ILE A 90 1.19 12.05 6.04
CA ILE A 90 1.74 12.36 4.72
C ILE A 90 2.24 11.08 4.05
N GLY A 91 1.51 10.62 3.02
CA GLY A 91 1.92 9.51 2.17
C GLY A 91 2.79 10.00 1.01
N CYS A 92 3.96 9.40 0.83
CA CYS A 92 4.89 9.72 -0.25
C CYS A 92 4.91 8.60 -1.29
N GLU A 93 4.37 8.84 -2.46
CA GLU A 93 4.39 7.91 -3.59
C GLU A 93 5.61 8.10 -4.48
N ALA A 94 5.97 7.06 -5.24
CA ALA A 94 7.08 7.12 -6.19
C ALA A 94 6.61 7.73 -7.52
N ALA A 95 6.89 9.00 -7.76
CA ALA A 95 6.55 9.68 -9.00
C ALA A 95 7.41 9.24 -10.22
N GLY A 96 8.44 8.42 -10.02
CA GLY A 96 9.29 7.93 -11.10
C GLY A 96 9.96 9.05 -11.87
N LYS A 97 9.60 9.21 -13.15
CA LYS A 97 10.06 10.30 -14.01
C LYS A 97 9.09 11.46 -14.10
N GLY A 98 8.07 11.47 -13.26
CA GLY A 98 7.04 12.49 -13.17
C GLY A 98 5.64 11.90 -13.28
N VAL A 99 4.69 12.52 -12.56
CA VAL A 99 3.28 12.10 -12.56
C VAL A 99 2.59 12.32 -13.91
N ASP A 100 3.13 13.19 -14.73
CA ASP A 100 2.63 13.47 -16.10
C ASP A 100 3.20 12.53 -17.15
N THR A 101 3.95 11.50 -16.74
CA THR A 101 4.58 10.53 -17.64
C THR A 101 4.01 9.13 -17.42
N ALA A 102 4.17 8.27 -18.43
CA ALA A 102 3.85 6.83 -18.28
C ALA A 102 4.82 6.07 -17.36
N LEU A 103 5.88 6.73 -16.85
CA LEU A 103 6.92 6.14 -16.01
C LEU A 103 6.79 6.64 -14.56
N THR A 104 5.63 6.42 -13.98
CA THR A 104 5.30 6.74 -12.58
C THR A 104 4.74 5.51 -11.86
N ALA A 105 4.78 5.51 -10.52
CA ALA A 105 4.10 4.54 -9.67
C ALA A 105 3.25 5.25 -8.59
N ALA A 106 2.90 6.52 -8.84
CA ALA A 106 2.08 7.33 -7.94
C ALA A 106 0.59 6.99 -8.11
N THR A 107 0.16 5.89 -7.55
CA THR A 107 -1.17 5.29 -7.76
C THR A 107 -2.32 6.17 -7.26
N ILE A 108 -2.17 6.84 -6.12
CA ILE A 108 -3.22 7.74 -5.59
C ILE A 108 -3.32 8.99 -6.47
N ALA A 109 -2.16 9.52 -6.89
CA ALA A 109 -2.11 10.74 -7.69
C ALA A 109 -2.59 10.54 -9.15
N THR A 110 -2.34 9.37 -9.75
CA THR A 110 -2.55 9.15 -11.19
C THR A 110 -3.48 8.00 -11.54
N GLY A 111 -3.79 7.13 -10.58
CA GLY A 111 -4.64 5.96 -10.78
C GLY A 111 -6.12 6.29 -10.79
N SER A 112 -6.91 5.30 -11.14
CA SER A 112 -8.36 5.35 -11.11
C SER A 112 -8.95 4.11 -10.43
N LEU A 113 -10.23 4.22 -10.02
CA LEU A 113 -10.92 3.16 -9.28
C LEU A 113 -11.21 1.96 -10.19
N GLY A 114 -10.87 0.76 -9.72
CA GLY A 114 -11.17 -0.48 -10.43
C GLY A 114 -10.98 -1.72 -9.57
N ILE A 115 -10.96 -2.89 -10.23
CA ILE A 115 -10.75 -4.19 -9.58
C ILE A 115 -9.38 -4.72 -9.98
N PHE A 116 -8.56 -5.01 -8.99
CA PHE A 116 -7.19 -5.50 -9.18
C PHE A 116 -6.79 -6.44 -8.05
N HIS A 117 -6.21 -7.57 -8.37
CA HIS A 117 -5.77 -8.59 -7.40
C HIS A 117 -6.83 -8.93 -6.33
N GLY A 118 -8.11 -9.04 -6.75
CA GLY A 118 -9.22 -9.40 -5.86
C GLY A 118 -9.70 -8.30 -4.93
N MET A 119 -9.27 -7.08 -5.11
CA MET A 119 -9.68 -5.91 -4.34
C MET A 119 -10.26 -4.82 -5.25
N LYS A 120 -11.17 -4.01 -4.70
CA LYS A 120 -11.60 -2.76 -5.31
C LYS A 120 -10.80 -1.62 -4.68
N SER A 121 -9.99 -0.93 -5.50
CA SER A 121 -9.10 0.12 -5.04
C SER A 121 -8.68 1.02 -6.22
N TYR A 122 -7.80 1.99 -5.95
CA TYR A 122 -7.12 2.74 -7.01
C TYR A 122 -5.93 1.95 -7.55
N PHE A 123 -5.76 1.97 -8.86
CA PHE A 123 -4.57 1.45 -9.52
C PHE A 123 -4.28 2.19 -10.83
N CYS A 124 -3.04 2.12 -11.28
CA CYS A 124 -2.61 2.67 -12.55
C CYS A 124 -3.18 1.81 -13.68
N GLN A 125 -4.08 2.37 -14.47
CA GLN A 125 -4.71 1.68 -15.61
C GLN A 125 -4.72 2.58 -16.84
N ASP A 126 -4.73 1.93 -18.00
CA ASP A 126 -4.87 2.59 -19.29
C ASP A 126 -6.35 2.89 -19.63
N GLU A 127 -6.60 3.44 -20.82
CA GLU A 127 -7.93 3.79 -21.32
C GLU A 127 -8.84 2.58 -21.52
N ASP A 128 -8.29 1.39 -21.67
CA ASP A 128 -8.99 0.11 -21.80
C ASP A 128 -9.23 -0.56 -20.44
N GLY A 129 -8.80 0.06 -19.34
CA GLY A 129 -8.91 -0.47 -17.98
C GLY A 129 -7.91 -1.58 -17.68
N GLN A 130 -6.87 -1.74 -18.51
CA GLN A 130 -5.79 -2.68 -18.23
C GLN A 130 -4.74 -2.06 -17.30
N ILE A 131 -4.03 -2.90 -16.56
CA ILE A 131 -3.00 -2.43 -15.64
C ILE A 131 -1.87 -1.79 -16.41
N ALA A 132 -1.68 -0.50 -16.22
CA ALA A 132 -0.60 0.24 -16.84
C ALA A 132 0.77 -0.18 -16.26
N PRO A 133 1.84 -0.12 -17.06
CA PRO A 133 3.19 -0.25 -16.54
C PRO A 133 3.48 0.84 -15.52
N VAL A 134 4.20 0.50 -14.46
CA VAL A 134 4.66 1.47 -13.45
C VAL A 134 6.17 1.48 -13.38
N TYR A 135 6.74 2.59 -12.91
CA TYR A 135 8.18 2.75 -12.81
C TYR A 135 8.58 3.44 -11.50
N SER A 136 9.55 2.84 -10.84
CA SER A 136 10.26 3.43 -9.70
C SER A 136 11.71 2.92 -9.69
N ILE A 137 12.64 3.72 -9.17
CA ILE A 137 14.00 3.24 -8.86
C ILE A 137 14.03 2.38 -7.60
N SER A 138 12.97 2.42 -6.80
CA SER A 138 12.79 1.59 -5.60
C SER A 138 11.96 0.37 -5.93
N ALA A 139 12.54 -0.81 -5.85
CA ALA A 139 11.85 -2.09 -6.12
C ALA A 139 10.61 -2.31 -5.23
N GLY A 140 10.60 -1.78 -4.00
CA GLY A 140 9.45 -1.86 -3.09
C GLY A 140 8.29 -0.91 -3.43
N LEU A 141 8.48 0.03 -4.37
CA LEU A 141 7.50 1.04 -4.77
C LEU A 141 7.09 0.92 -6.25
N GLU A 142 7.16 -0.28 -6.82
CA GLU A 142 6.77 -0.58 -8.21
C GLU A 142 5.42 -1.30 -8.33
N TYR A 143 4.61 -1.29 -7.28
CA TYR A 143 3.29 -1.90 -7.31
C TYR A 143 2.27 -0.92 -7.91
N PRO A 144 1.48 -1.35 -8.93
CA PRO A 144 0.58 -0.45 -9.65
C PRO A 144 -0.75 -0.17 -8.97
N GLY A 145 -0.93 -0.60 -7.74
CA GLY A 145 -2.16 -0.43 -6.96
C GLY A 145 -1.88 -0.06 -5.52
N ILE A 146 -2.91 0.30 -4.80
CA ILE A 146 -2.84 0.63 -3.38
C ILE A 146 -3.83 -0.22 -2.58
N GLY A 147 -3.54 -0.45 -1.31
CA GLY A 147 -4.46 -1.15 -0.42
C GLY A 147 -5.80 -0.43 -0.28
N PRO A 148 -6.92 -1.17 -0.24
CA PRO A 148 -8.26 -0.57 -0.24
C PRO A 148 -8.59 0.27 1.00
N GLU A 149 -7.87 0.09 2.10
CA GLU A 149 -8.04 0.92 3.31
C GLU A 149 -7.33 2.28 3.23
N GLN A 150 -6.52 2.50 2.19
CA GLN A 150 -5.84 3.78 1.92
C GLN A 150 -6.45 4.53 0.72
N ALA A 151 -7.38 3.90 0.00
CA ALA A 151 -8.00 4.40 -1.21
C ALA A 151 -9.15 5.41 -0.95
#